data_1936bdcfed8c99f0a94479d377209d1c
#
_entry.id   1936bdcfed8c99f0a94479d377209d1c
#
_cell.length_a   1.000
_cell.length_b   1.000
_cell.length_c   1.000
_cell.angle_alpha   90.00
_cell.angle_beta   90.00
_cell.angle_gamma   90.00
#
_symmetry.space_group_name_H-M   'P 1'
#
loop_
_entity.id
_entity.type
_entity.pdbx_description
1 polymer ?
#
loop_
_entity_poly.entity_id
_entity_poly.type
_entity_poly.pdbx_seq_one_letter_code
_entity_poly.pdbx_strand_id
1 'polypeptide(L)'
;MINTPILKKCVTLCCYLIQDNTNMRKYFFLLLMPILFQGCNDGDFIVTNFDFEDAQLQQCGDATNVVFFKINPQVNESISLNIPTSQELFIETGTQTFNLSTTESVVNYRGFDDTVTQSYYCNAIPATSPGVVLEYIGNSGIVRLISETTLDDFDGVDFVNSDELSQEGFGDFDGDGIPNYHDFDDDGDNVLTSQEIGDDPLNPRDTDLDGMPDYLDPDDDNDGVLTINEDIDQNLNPADDIATPGGLPNYLDPDITTSVVIEAYKEHLYNRTSDGTIIIDNLVLVSTQEQIIIETYPLGIIEQIRNETIVLTPEF
;
A
#
# COMPACT_ATOMS: atom_id res chain seq x y z
N MET A 1 16.21 18.47 27.47
CA MET A 1 16.09 19.46 28.56
C MET A 1 14.71 20.07 28.48
N ILE A 2 13.72 19.45 29.08
CA ILE A 2 12.33 19.93 29.07
C ILE A 2 12.07 20.54 30.44
N ASN A 3 11.79 21.82 30.41
CA ASN A 3 11.57 22.69 31.57
C ASN A 3 10.08 22.60 31.95
N THR A 4 9.74 21.92 33.01
CA THR A 4 8.35 21.83 33.50
C THR A 4 8.09 22.88 34.57
N PRO A 5 7.11 23.78 34.38
CA PRO A 5 6.81 24.85 35.34
C PRO A 5 5.84 24.44 36.46
N ILE A 6 5.47 23.17 36.65
CA ILE A 6 4.42 22.74 37.57
C ILE A 6 4.96 22.40 38.96
N LEU A 7 6.23 22.09 39.13
CA LEU A 7 6.78 21.69 40.46
C LEU A 7 7.07 22.83 41.41
N LYS A 8 6.89 24.09 41.00
CA LYS A 8 7.19 25.28 41.87
C LYS A 8 6.01 25.84 42.67
N LYS A 9 4.78 25.40 42.44
CA LYS A 9 3.61 25.97 43.12
C LYS A 9 3.19 25.26 44.42
N CYS A 10 3.61 24.03 44.67
CA CYS A 10 3.25 23.31 45.92
C CYS A 10 4.17 23.62 47.13
N VAL A 11 5.38 24.10 46.88
CA VAL A 11 6.34 24.33 48.00
C VAL A 11 6.14 25.69 48.69
N THR A 12 5.49 26.66 48.02
CA THR A 12 5.39 28.03 48.52
C THR A 12 4.19 28.27 49.46
N LEU A 13 3.22 27.36 49.53
CA LEU A 13 2.03 27.51 50.39
C LEU A 13 2.21 26.93 51.80
N CYS A 14 3.22 26.11 52.03
CA CYS A 14 3.46 25.45 53.31
C CYS A 14 4.31 26.28 54.30
N CYS A 15 4.94 27.37 53.85
CA CYS A 15 5.83 28.17 54.69
C CYS A 15 5.20 29.41 55.34
N TYR A 16 3.92 29.73 55.07
CA TYR A 16 3.32 31.01 55.52
C TYR A 16 2.43 30.93 56.77
N LEU A 17 2.29 29.77 57.45
CA LEU A 17 1.43 29.60 58.60
C LEU A 17 2.15 29.14 59.92
N ILE A 18 3.43 29.44 60.03
CA ILE A 18 4.14 29.15 61.31
C ILE A 18 4.64 30.47 61.87
N GLN A 19 3.73 31.23 62.44
CA GLN A 19 4.09 32.23 63.48
C GLN A 19 2.97 32.34 64.46
N ASP A 20 3.34 32.07 65.76
CA ASP A 20 2.67 32.30 67.01
C ASP A 20 1.50 31.39 67.44
N ASN A 21 1.76 30.42 68.32
CA ASN A 21 1.31 30.34 69.71
C ASN A 21 1.67 29.00 70.37
N THR A 22 2.33 29.05 71.50
CA THR A 22 3.03 27.91 72.12
C THR A 22 2.12 26.93 72.88
N ASN A 23 0.80 27.13 72.93
CA ASN A 23 -0.12 26.26 73.69
C ASN A 23 -1.05 25.38 72.88
N MET A 24 -1.09 25.48 71.56
CA MET A 24 -1.85 24.60 70.70
C MET A 24 -0.99 23.52 70.01
N ARG A 25 0.27 23.42 70.32
CA ARG A 25 1.27 22.60 69.64
C ARG A 25 1.07 21.08 69.81
N LYS A 26 0.41 20.65 70.88
CA LYS A 26 0.20 19.22 71.17
C LYS A 26 -0.98 18.60 70.45
N TYR A 27 -1.99 19.37 70.14
CA TYR A 27 -3.18 18.84 69.48
C TYR A 27 -3.15 19.06 67.96
N PHE A 28 -2.35 20.02 67.50
CA PHE A 28 -2.20 20.28 66.06
C PHE A 28 -1.42 19.17 65.35
N PHE A 29 -0.46 18.55 66.04
CA PHE A 29 0.27 17.38 65.53
C PHE A 29 -0.61 16.14 65.43
N LEU A 30 -1.60 15.96 66.28
CA LEU A 30 -2.51 14.82 66.24
C LEU A 30 -3.61 14.96 65.18
N LEU A 31 -3.94 16.18 64.79
CA LEU A 31 -4.93 16.45 63.74
C LEU A 31 -4.31 16.53 62.32
N LEU A 32 -3.01 16.81 62.21
CA LEU A 32 -2.31 16.85 60.93
C LEU A 32 -1.82 15.45 60.47
N MET A 33 -1.74 14.49 61.36
CA MET A 33 -1.25 13.15 61.05
C MET A 33 -2.17 12.35 60.11
N PRO A 34 -3.51 12.44 60.14
CA PRO A 34 -4.37 11.75 59.17
C PRO A 34 -4.44 12.46 57.82
N ILE A 35 -4.03 13.73 57.68
CA ILE A 35 -4.05 14.45 56.39
C ILE A 35 -2.81 14.12 55.55
N LEU A 36 -1.75 13.65 56.17
CA LEU A 36 -0.54 13.20 55.43
C LEU A 36 -0.65 11.79 54.84
N PHE A 37 -1.73 11.05 55.15
CA PHE A 37 -2.02 9.74 54.57
C PHE A 37 -3.10 9.76 53.49
N GLN A 38 -3.60 10.92 53.11
CA GLN A 38 -4.22 11.05 51.79
C GLN A 38 -3.07 11.14 50.77
N GLY A 39 -2.40 10.02 50.57
CA GLY A 39 -1.60 9.84 49.37
C GLY A 39 -2.51 10.14 48.19
N CYS A 40 -2.20 11.18 47.43
CA CYS A 40 -2.63 11.21 46.07
C CYS A 40 -2.25 9.85 45.49
N ASN A 41 -3.23 9.02 45.31
CA ASN A 41 -3.11 7.90 44.45
C ASN A 41 -3.21 8.52 43.04
N ASP A 42 -2.21 9.33 42.69
CA ASP A 42 -1.89 9.61 41.33
C ASP A 42 -1.49 8.24 40.79
N GLY A 43 -2.45 7.52 40.28
CA GLY A 43 -2.19 6.47 39.38
C GLY A 43 -1.43 7.13 38.24
N ASP A 44 -0.11 7.22 38.36
CA ASP A 44 0.77 7.41 37.24
C ASP A 44 0.52 6.21 36.32
N PHE A 45 -0.49 6.34 35.46
CA PHE A 45 -0.52 5.57 34.26
C PHE A 45 0.69 6.05 33.49
N ILE A 46 1.72 5.26 33.59
CA ILE A 46 2.84 5.34 32.67
C ILE A 46 2.18 5.19 31.31
N VAL A 47 2.10 6.28 30.57
CA VAL A 47 1.88 6.21 29.12
C VAL A 47 3.04 5.36 28.64
N THR A 48 2.78 4.11 28.43
CA THR A 48 3.71 3.21 27.76
C THR A 48 4.08 3.90 26.47
N ASN A 49 5.35 3.99 26.18
CA ASN A 49 5.79 4.49 24.90
C ASN A 49 5.03 3.69 23.85
N PHE A 50 4.36 4.37 22.90
CA PHE A 50 3.79 3.75 21.70
C PHE A 50 4.95 3.26 20.83
N ASP A 51 5.76 2.39 21.39
CA ASP A 51 6.98 1.88 20.75
C ASP A 51 6.63 0.63 19.96
N PHE A 52 6.28 0.87 18.71
CA PHE A 52 6.08 -0.16 17.71
C PHE A 52 7.08 0.01 16.55
N GLU A 53 8.21 0.73 16.77
CA GLU A 53 9.16 1.02 15.71
C GLU A 53 9.73 -0.26 15.10
N ASP A 54 10.07 -1.23 15.93
CA ASP A 54 10.59 -2.54 15.49
C ASP A 54 9.51 -3.54 15.06
N ALA A 55 8.23 -3.22 15.26
CA ALA A 55 7.13 -4.10 14.91
C ALA A 55 6.74 -3.92 13.44
N GLN A 56 6.66 -5.01 12.70
CA GLN A 56 6.19 -4.99 11.33
C GLN A 56 4.68 -4.73 11.29
N LEU A 57 4.26 -3.88 10.35
CA LEU A 57 2.86 -3.68 10.03
C LEU A 57 2.34 -4.92 9.31
N GLN A 58 1.19 -5.42 9.73
CA GLN A 58 0.54 -6.60 9.18
C GLN A 58 -0.89 -6.24 8.77
N GLN A 59 -1.45 -7.02 7.85
CA GLN A 59 -2.80 -6.85 7.35
C GLN A 59 -3.59 -8.17 7.45
N CYS A 60 -4.87 -8.04 7.76
CA CYS A 60 -5.88 -9.09 7.64
C CYS A 60 -7.21 -8.49 7.18
N GLY A 61 -8.19 -9.34 6.99
CA GLY A 61 -9.54 -8.94 6.63
C GLY A 61 -9.95 -9.45 5.25
N ASP A 62 -11.01 -8.88 4.75
CA ASP A 62 -11.61 -9.19 3.45
C ASP A 62 -11.93 -7.92 2.66
N ALA A 63 -12.62 -8.06 1.53
CA ALA A 63 -12.98 -6.95 0.65
C ALA A 63 -13.91 -5.89 1.30
N THR A 64 -14.49 -6.18 2.47
CA THR A 64 -15.44 -5.29 3.16
C THR A 64 -14.93 -4.74 4.47
N ASN A 65 -13.85 -5.32 4.99
CA ASN A 65 -13.28 -4.91 6.27
C ASN A 65 -11.80 -5.28 6.34
N VAL A 66 -10.95 -4.28 6.31
CA VAL A 66 -9.49 -4.45 6.37
C VAL A 66 -8.98 -4.04 7.74
N VAL A 67 -8.11 -4.86 8.31
CA VAL A 67 -7.46 -4.61 9.61
C VAL A 67 -5.96 -4.55 9.42
N PHE A 68 -5.38 -3.40 9.73
CA PHE A 68 -3.93 -3.21 9.83
C PHE A 68 -3.53 -3.24 11.29
N PHE A 69 -2.43 -3.92 11.64
CA PHE A 69 -2.01 -3.99 13.04
C PHE A 69 -0.51 -4.19 13.19
N LYS A 70 -0.01 -3.73 14.34
CA LYS A 70 1.32 -4.03 14.84
C LYS A 70 1.21 -4.67 16.23
N ILE A 71 2.09 -5.62 16.52
CA ILE A 71 2.18 -6.31 17.80
C ILE A 71 3.58 -6.10 18.35
N ASN A 72 3.68 -5.65 19.60
CA ASN A 72 4.90 -5.66 20.39
C ASN A 72 4.82 -6.80 21.41
N PRO A 73 5.44 -7.97 21.14
CA PRO A 73 5.34 -9.14 22.01
C PRO A 73 6.12 -8.99 23.32
N GLN A 74 7.05 -8.03 23.40
CA GLN A 74 7.89 -7.82 24.59
C GLN A 74 7.09 -7.23 25.75
N VAL A 75 6.07 -6.45 25.43
CA VAL A 75 5.20 -5.78 26.42
C VAL A 75 3.74 -6.22 26.31
N ASN A 76 3.43 -7.21 25.47
CA ASN A 76 2.09 -7.70 25.20
C ASN A 76 1.12 -6.58 24.78
N GLU A 77 1.55 -5.74 23.86
CA GLU A 77 0.76 -4.62 23.36
C GLU A 77 0.54 -4.71 21.87
N SER A 78 -0.51 -4.07 21.41
CA SER A 78 -0.79 -3.92 19.98
C SER A 78 -1.46 -2.59 19.68
N ILE A 79 -1.25 -2.14 18.43
CA ILE A 79 -2.05 -1.09 17.83
C ILE A 79 -2.69 -1.64 16.55
N SER A 80 -3.97 -1.39 16.36
CA SER A 80 -4.71 -1.84 15.18
C SER A 80 -5.57 -0.73 14.62
N LEU A 81 -5.70 -0.69 13.31
CA LEU A 81 -6.57 0.17 12.53
C LEU A 81 -7.55 -0.72 11.77
N ASN A 82 -8.83 -0.55 12.00
CA ASN A 82 -9.90 -1.22 11.28
C ASN A 82 -10.55 -0.25 10.30
N ILE A 83 -10.64 -0.63 9.02
CA ILE A 83 -11.27 0.16 7.96
C ILE A 83 -12.38 -0.69 7.32
N PRO A 84 -13.64 -0.50 7.71
CA PRO A 84 -14.76 -1.08 6.99
C PRO A 84 -14.97 -0.29 5.70
N THR A 85 -14.73 -0.92 4.56
CA THR A 85 -14.86 -0.30 3.25
C THR A 85 -15.15 -1.34 2.18
N SER A 86 -15.91 -0.93 1.16
CA SER A 86 -16.08 -1.69 -0.07
C SER A 86 -15.22 -1.14 -1.21
N GLN A 87 -14.42 -0.10 -0.93
CA GLN A 87 -13.48 0.44 -1.92
C GLN A 87 -12.26 -0.46 -1.99
N GLU A 88 -11.75 -0.67 -3.16
CA GLU A 88 -10.45 -1.29 -3.33
C GLU A 88 -9.35 -0.36 -2.82
N LEU A 89 -8.41 -0.93 -2.08
CA LEU A 89 -7.31 -0.20 -1.48
C LEU A 89 -6.01 -0.52 -2.24
N PHE A 90 -5.17 0.50 -2.43
CA PHE A 90 -3.83 0.37 -3.00
C PHE A 90 -3.82 -0.17 -4.45
N ILE A 91 -4.77 0.25 -5.27
CA ILE A 91 -4.84 -0.15 -6.69
C ILE A 91 -4.17 0.85 -7.64
N GLU A 92 -4.01 2.09 -7.21
CA GLU A 92 -3.42 3.18 -7.99
C GLU A 92 -2.46 3.99 -7.13
N THR A 93 -1.46 4.62 -7.73
CA THR A 93 -0.60 5.57 -7.03
C THR A 93 -1.41 6.76 -6.56
N GLY A 94 -1.33 7.06 -5.27
CA GLY A 94 -2.09 8.18 -4.70
C GLY A 94 -2.36 8.07 -3.22
N THR A 95 -3.35 8.81 -2.74
CA THR A 95 -3.73 8.84 -1.33
C THR A 95 -5.24 8.67 -1.17
N GLN A 96 -5.64 7.61 -0.47
CA GLN A 96 -7.00 7.42 0.00
C GLN A 96 -7.11 7.88 1.45
N THR A 97 -8.22 8.52 1.82
CA THR A 97 -8.41 9.07 3.18
C THR A 97 -9.67 8.52 3.83
N PHE A 98 -9.57 8.20 5.13
CA PHE A 98 -10.68 7.72 5.95
C PHE A 98 -10.73 8.50 7.26
N ASN A 99 -11.93 8.86 7.70
CA ASN A 99 -12.11 9.50 8.99
C ASN A 99 -12.21 8.45 10.09
N LEU A 100 -11.55 8.71 11.21
CA LEU A 100 -11.75 7.92 12.42
C LEU A 100 -13.06 8.33 13.11
N SER A 101 -13.86 7.32 13.48
CA SER A 101 -15.08 7.51 14.27
C SER A 101 -15.43 6.23 15.01
N THR A 102 -16.39 6.27 15.91
CA THR A 102 -16.87 5.08 16.64
C THR A 102 -17.70 4.12 15.79
N THR A 103 -18.09 4.52 14.59
CA THR A 103 -19.00 3.75 13.71
C THR A 103 -18.43 3.44 12.33
N GLU A 104 -17.24 3.99 12.04
CA GLU A 104 -16.53 3.81 10.75
C GLU A 104 -15.14 3.23 11.02
N SER A 105 -14.09 3.91 10.55
CA SER A 105 -12.73 3.46 10.82
C SER A 105 -12.34 3.75 12.26
N VAL A 106 -11.68 2.79 12.92
CA VAL A 106 -11.31 2.92 14.33
C VAL A 106 -9.88 2.41 14.56
N VAL A 107 -9.16 3.13 15.40
CA VAL A 107 -7.86 2.69 15.94
C VAL A 107 -8.07 2.12 17.34
N ASN A 108 -7.45 0.99 17.64
CA ASN A 108 -7.41 0.45 19.00
C ASN A 108 -5.96 0.24 19.41
N TYR A 109 -5.56 0.84 20.52
CA TYR A 109 -4.36 0.46 21.23
C TYR A 109 -4.75 -0.40 22.41
N ARG A 110 -4.14 -1.58 22.53
CA ARG A 110 -4.49 -2.58 23.56
C ARG A 110 -3.26 -3.16 24.22
N GLY A 111 -3.35 -3.31 25.55
CA GLY A 111 -2.48 -4.16 26.34
C GLY A 111 -3.19 -5.43 26.74
N PHE A 112 -2.48 -6.54 26.83
CA PHE A 112 -3.01 -7.88 27.07
C PHE A 112 -2.40 -8.52 28.31
N ASP A 113 -3.12 -9.45 28.91
CA ASP A 113 -2.68 -10.24 30.07
C ASP A 113 -1.69 -11.36 29.69
N ASP A 114 -1.56 -11.69 28.39
CA ASP A 114 -0.64 -12.69 27.85
C ASP A 114 -0.25 -12.31 26.40
N THR A 115 0.61 -13.10 25.79
CA THR A 115 1.13 -12.87 24.44
C THR A 115 0.01 -12.89 23.41
N VAL A 116 -0.13 -11.78 22.67
CA VAL A 116 -1.02 -11.64 21.52
C VAL A 116 -0.27 -12.05 20.25
N THR A 117 -0.99 -12.67 19.31
CA THR A 117 -0.45 -13.11 18.03
C THR A 117 -1.31 -12.63 16.87
N GLN A 118 -0.82 -12.76 15.65
CA GLN A 118 -1.56 -12.43 14.43
C GLN A 118 -2.97 -13.02 14.39
N SER A 119 -3.16 -14.24 14.87
CA SER A 119 -4.47 -14.91 14.88
C SER A 119 -5.54 -14.16 15.67
N TYR A 120 -5.15 -13.29 16.62
CA TYR A 120 -6.09 -12.44 17.34
C TYR A 120 -6.85 -11.49 16.42
N TYR A 121 -6.21 -11.02 15.35
CA TYR A 121 -6.77 -10.08 14.38
C TYR A 121 -7.30 -10.76 13.12
N CYS A 122 -6.70 -11.91 12.73
CA CYS A 122 -6.95 -12.54 11.44
C CYS A 122 -7.99 -13.67 11.47
N ASN A 123 -8.48 -14.06 12.64
CA ASN A 123 -9.51 -15.07 12.74
C ASN A 123 -10.90 -14.48 12.42
N ALA A 124 -11.69 -15.21 11.64
CA ALA A 124 -13.08 -14.84 11.31
C ALA A 124 -13.99 -14.71 12.54
N ILE A 125 -13.66 -15.44 13.63
CA ILE A 125 -14.33 -15.33 14.92
C ILE A 125 -13.41 -14.55 15.85
N PRO A 126 -13.88 -13.44 16.45
CA PRO A 126 -13.08 -12.65 17.37
C PRO A 126 -12.51 -13.51 18.49
N ALA A 127 -11.22 -13.39 18.73
CA ALA A 127 -10.55 -14.12 19.79
C ALA A 127 -11.00 -13.57 21.18
N THR A 128 -11.19 -14.49 22.12
CA THR A 128 -11.50 -14.15 23.52
C THR A 128 -10.29 -14.21 24.45
N SER A 129 -9.16 -14.68 23.94
CA SER A 129 -7.88 -14.77 24.63
C SER A 129 -6.75 -14.40 23.66
N PRO A 130 -5.70 -13.67 24.10
CA PRO A 130 -5.52 -13.16 25.47
C PRO A 130 -6.55 -12.10 25.84
N GLY A 131 -6.74 -11.89 27.15
CA GLY A 131 -7.65 -10.88 27.69
C GLY A 131 -7.08 -9.46 27.56
N VAL A 132 -7.92 -8.50 27.23
CA VAL A 132 -7.54 -7.07 27.16
C VAL A 132 -7.55 -6.50 28.56
N VAL A 133 -6.41 -5.96 29.02
CA VAL A 133 -6.25 -5.31 30.32
C VAL A 133 -6.14 -3.80 30.24
N LEU A 134 -5.80 -3.29 29.06
CA LEU A 134 -5.72 -1.86 28.76
C LEU A 134 -6.30 -1.61 27.38
N GLU A 135 -7.14 -0.58 27.23
CA GLU A 135 -7.71 -0.22 25.93
C GLU A 135 -7.84 1.30 25.80
N TYR A 136 -7.36 1.79 24.66
CA TYR A 136 -7.63 3.13 24.16
C TYR A 136 -8.26 3.02 22.79
N ILE A 137 -9.33 3.76 22.57
CA ILE A 137 -10.07 3.79 21.30
C ILE A 137 -9.79 5.12 20.62
N GLY A 138 -9.28 5.05 19.40
CA GLY A 138 -9.06 6.17 18.51
C GLY A 138 -10.29 6.41 17.66
N ASN A 139 -11.07 7.40 18.04
CA ASN A 139 -12.35 7.75 17.41
C ASN A 139 -12.34 9.13 16.74
N SER A 140 -11.16 9.74 16.61
CA SER A 140 -10.97 11.04 15.96
C SER A 140 -9.58 11.08 15.32
N GLY A 141 -9.53 11.61 14.11
CA GLY A 141 -8.34 11.72 13.28
C GLY A 141 -8.64 11.38 11.83
N ILE A 142 -7.63 11.46 10.99
CA ILE A 142 -7.70 11.15 9.56
C ILE A 142 -6.63 10.10 9.25
N VAL A 143 -7.06 9.00 8.67
CA VAL A 143 -6.17 7.97 8.12
C VAL A 143 -5.84 8.34 6.69
N ARG A 144 -4.57 8.33 6.34
CA ARG A 144 -4.08 8.41 4.96
C ARG A 144 -3.44 7.08 4.59
N LEU A 145 -3.99 6.45 3.57
CA LEU A 145 -3.38 5.30 2.89
C LEU A 145 -2.71 5.86 1.63
N ILE A 146 -1.40 5.84 1.62
CA ILE A 146 -0.58 6.31 0.49
C ILE A 146 -0.10 5.07 -0.24
N SER A 147 -0.41 4.96 -1.52
CA SER A 147 0.06 3.87 -2.38
C SER A 147 1.05 4.37 -3.42
N GLU A 148 2.08 3.57 -3.62
CA GLU A 148 3.00 3.65 -4.74
C GLU A 148 2.80 2.38 -5.56
N THR A 149 2.20 2.51 -6.74
CA THR A 149 1.84 1.39 -7.60
C THR A 149 2.72 1.40 -8.82
N THR A 150 3.27 0.25 -9.13
CA THR A 150 4.02 -0.04 -10.36
C THR A 150 3.22 -1.04 -11.18
N LEU A 151 3.15 -0.80 -12.46
CA LEU A 151 2.57 -1.66 -13.47
C LEU A 151 3.69 -2.14 -14.37
N ASP A 152 3.67 -3.38 -14.79
CA ASP A 152 4.71 -4.00 -15.60
C ASP A 152 4.05 -5.07 -16.48
N ASP A 153 4.02 -4.85 -17.79
CA ASP A 153 3.54 -5.77 -18.82
C ASP A 153 4.64 -6.68 -19.35
N PHE A 154 5.90 -6.44 -18.94
CA PHE A 154 7.08 -7.22 -19.31
C PHE A 154 7.51 -7.09 -20.78
N ASP A 155 7.11 -6.04 -21.46
CA ASP A 155 7.46 -5.81 -22.85
C ASP A 155 8.91 -5.34 -23.05
N GLY A 156 9.52 -4.76 -22.03
CA GLY A 156 10.89 -4.24 -22.06
C GLY A 156 10.98 -2.77 -22.50
N VAL A 157 9.86 -2.11 -22.71
CA VAL A 157 9.74 -0.68 -23.01
C VAL A 157 9.37 0.06 -21.73
N ASP A 158 10.23 0.97 -21.29
CA ASP A 158 10.00 1.73 -20.04
C ASP A 158 8.99 2.86 -20.27
N PHE A 159 7.97 2.96 -19.44
CA PHE A 159 7.00 4.06 -19.38
C PHE A 159 7.61 5.48 -19.52
N VAL A 160 8.86 5.67 -19.09
CA VAL A 160 9.52 6.98 -19.06
C VAL A 160 10.31 7.29 -20.34
N ASN A 161 10.69 6.27 -21.12
CA ASN A 161 11.65 6.41 -22.22
C ASN A 161 11.06 6.08 -23.59
N SER A 162 9.83 5.61 -23.59
CA SER A 162 9.23 5.07 -24.77
C SER A 162 8.38 6.07 -25.53
N ASP A 163 8.13 5.77 -26.75
CA ASP A 163 7.09 6.34 -27.57
C ASP A 163 5.68 6.12 -26.97
N GLU A 164 5.54 5.27 -25.95
CA GLU A 164 4.35 5.12 -25.13
C GLU A 164 3.78 6.45 -24.65
N LEU A 165 4.64 7.45 -24.42
CA LEU A 165 4.25 8.81 -24.04
C LEU A 165 4.20 9.79 -25.24
N SER A 166 4.74 9.46 -26.39
CA SER A 166 5.04 10.41 -27.43
C SER A 166 3.88 10.69 -28.36
N GLN A 167 2.93 9.81 -28.45
CA GLN A 167 1.78 9.92 -29.34
C GLN A 167 0.49 10.04 -28.54
N GLU A 168 -0.06 11.26 -28.51
CA GLU A 168 -1.45 11.53 -28.07
C GLU A 168 -1.80 11.10 -26.62
N GLY A 169 -0.87 11.28 -25.69
CA GLY A 169 -1.15 11.10 -24.26
C GLY A 169 -1.42 9.65 -23.89
N PHE A 170 -0.37 8.91 -23.65
CA PHE A 170 -0.39 7.50 -23.23
C PHE A 170 -0.80 6.53 -24.33
N GLY A 171 -0.46 6.72 -25.60
CA GLY A 171 -0.62 5.80 -26.71
C GLY A 171 -1.59 4.61 -26.51
N ASP A 172 -2.33 4.33 -27.49
CA ASP A 172 -3.13 3.12 -27.72
C ASP A 172 -3.02 2.99 -29.21
N PHE A 173 -1.92 2.34 -29.66
CA PHE A 173 -1.48 2.47 -31.05
C PHE A 173 -2.39 1.67 -31.97
N ASP A 174 -2.76 0.48 -31.59
CA ASP A 174 -3.66 -0.40 -32.33
C ASP A 174 -5.14 -0.07 -32.14
N GLY A 175 -5.48 0.71 -31.06
CA GLY A 175 -6.84 1.16 -30.77
C GLY A 175 -7.71 0.10 -30.12
N ASP A 176 -7.12 -0.89 -29.46
CA ASP A 176 -7.81 -1.99 -28.81
C ASP A 176 -8.41 -1.63 -27.44
N GLY A 177 -8.10 -0.43 -26.92
CA GLY A 177 -8.55 0.09 -25.64
C GLY A 177 -7.61 -0.20 -24.48
N ILE A 178 -6.45 -0.85 -24.71
CA ILE A 178 -5.38 -1.06 -23.77
C ILE A 178 -4.28 -0.05 -24.11
N PRO A 179 -3.91 0.86 -23.20
CA PRO A 179 -2.80 1.77 -23.47
C PRO A 179 -1.48 1.01 -23.56
N ASN A 180 -0.59 1.41 -24.48
CA ASN A 180 0.71 0.78 -24.73
C ASN A 180 1.50 0.44 -23.44
N TYR A 181 1.48 1.31 -22.42
CA TYR A 181 2.18 1.06 -21.15
C TYR A 181 1.59 -0.07 -20.28
N HIS A 182 0.52 -0.72 -20.73
CA HIS A 182 -0.09 -1.93 -20.15
C HIS A 182 -0.21 -3.03 -21.19
N ASP A 183 0.18 -2.71 -22.42
CA ASP A 183 0.06 -3.58 -23.55
C ASP A 183 1.40 -4.24 -23.81
N PHE A 184 1.43 -5.54 -23.94
CA PHE A 184 2.64 -6.26 -24.30
C PHE A 184 2.70 -6.64 -25.78
N ASP A 185 1.76 -6.06 -26.60
CA ASP A 185 1.62 -6.25 -28.06
C ASP A 185 1.06 -4.94 -28.63
N ASP A 186 1.93 -3.90 -28.69
CA ASP A 186 1.54 -2.48 -28.86
C ASP A 186 0.83 -2.17 -30.19
N ASP A 187 1.08 -2.94 -31.26
CA ASP A 187 0.44 -2.76 -32.56
C ASP A 187 -0.64 -3.81 -32.88
N GLY A 188 -0.83 -4.77 -31.94
CA GLY A 188 -1.93 -5.73 -31.98
C GLY A 188 -1.79 -6.80 -33.06
N ASP A 189 -0.58 -7.17 -33.43
CA ASP A 189 -0.31 -8.12 -34.50
C ASP A 189 -0.06 -9.56 -34.04
N ASN A 190 -0.15 -9.83 -32.73
CA ASN A 190 0.12 -11.10 -32.05
C ASN A 190 1.61 -11.49 -31.92
N VAL A 191 2.54 -10.63 -32.30
CA VAL A 191 3.95 -10.71 -31.91
C VAL A 191 4.15 -9.80 -30.70
N LEU A 192 4.83 -10.26 -29.67
CA LEU A 192 4.96 -9.46 -28.45
C LEU A 192 5.97 -8.33 -28.68
N THR A 193 5.69 -7.12 -28.20
CA THR A 193 6.60 -5.97 -28.19
C THR A 193 8.00 -6.36 -27.72
N SER A 194 8.11 -7.18 -26.66
CA SER A 194 9.40 -7.71 -26.15
C SER A 194 10.18 -8.56 -27.16
N GLN A 195 9.54 -9.14 -28.18
CA GLN A 195 10.19 -9.93 -29.23
C GLN A 195 10.61 -9.07 -30.45
N GLU A 196 9.92 -7.95 -30.62
CA GLU A 196 10.12 -7.03 -31.73
C GLU A 196 11.10 -5.92 -31.42
N ILE A 197 11.18 -5.48 -30.21
CA ILE A 197 12.08 -4.41 -29.79
C ILE A 197 13.57 -4.73 -30.07
N GLY A 198 13.91 -6.04 -30.17
CA GLY A 198 15.27 -6.49 -30.43
C GLY A 198 16.18 -6.42 -29.20
N ASP A 199 17.51 -6.40 -29.44
CA ASP A 199 18.51 -6.47 -28.38
C ASP A 199 18.76 -5.13 -27.66
N ASP A 200 18.39 -4.02 -28.26
CA ASP A 200 18.64 -2.66 -27.74
C ASP A 200 17.36 -1.81 -27.78
N PRO A 201 16.65 -1.68 -26.68
CA PRO A 201 15.41 -0.88 -26.59
C PRO A 201 15.58 0.61 -26.94
N LEU A 202 16.81 1.12 -26.92
CA LEU A 202 17.09 2.51 -27.33
C LEU A 202 17.23 2.66 -28.85
N ASN A 203 17.37 1.55 -29.56
CA ASN A 203 17.41 1.48 -31.00
C ASN A 203 16.62 0.22 -31.40
N PRO A 204 15.29 0.28 -31.28
CA PRO A 204 14.43 -0.86 -31.58
C PRO A 204 14.58 -1.32 -33.02
N ARG A 205 14.23 -2.57 -33.26
CA ARG A 205 14.28 -3.17 -34.59
C ARG A 205 13.31 -2.44 -35.53
N ASP A 206 13.74 -2.23 -36.75
CA ASP A 206 12.97 -1.66 -37.85
C ASP A 206 13.39 -2.49 -39.10
N THR A 207 12.59 -3.51 -39.42
CA THR A 207 12.97 -4.57 -40.34
C THR A 207 12.96 -4.09 -41.78
N ASP A 208 11.98 -3.32 -42.19
CA ASP A 208 11.85 -2.77 -43.57
C ASP A 208 12.55 -1.43 -43.74
N LEU A 209 13.02 -0.80 -42.69
CA LEU A 209 13.72 0.49 -42.64
C LEU A 209 12.87 1.68 -43.11
N ASP A 210 11.59 1.66 -42.86
CA ASP A 210 10.68 2.75 -43.17
C ASP A 210 10.65 3.86 -42.12
N GLY A 211 11.16 3.57 -40.94
CA GLY A 211 11.29 4.47 -39.79
C GLY A 211 10.23 4.24 -38.69
N MET A 212 9.37 3.25 -38.87
CA MET A 212 8.50 2.72 -37.86
C MET A 212 9.18 1.47 -37.24
N PRO A 213 9.40 1.39 -35.97
CA PRO A 213 9.97 0.17 -35.39
C PRO A 213 8.94 -0.97 -35.42
N ASP A 214 9.42 -2.21 -35.50
CA ASP A 214 8.58 -3.40 -35.67
C ASP A 214 7.46 -3.47 -34.61
N TYR A 215 7.72 -3.17 -33.37
CA TYR A 215 6.74 -3.22 -32.27
C TYR A 215 5.58 -2.18 -32.36
N LEU A 216 5.60 -1.34 -33.37
CA LEU A 216 4.55 -0.37 -33.73
C LEU A 216 4.16 -0.49 -35.21
N ASP A 217 4.61 -1.52 -35.91
CA ASP A 217 4.38 -1.71 -37.34
C ASP A 217 3.59 -2.99 -37.61
N PRO A 218 2.30 -2.91 -37.96
CA PRO A 218 1.51 -4.09 -38.25
C PRO A 218 1.93 -4.88 -39.53
N ASP A 219 2.95 -4.44 -40.29
CA ASP A 219 3.48 -5.08 -41.50
C ASP A 219 5.00 -4.93 -41.52
N ASP A 220 5.70 -5.63 -40.58
CA ASP A 220 7.11 -5.46 -40.26
C ASP A 220 8.10 -5.51 -41.42
N ASP A 221 7.86 -6.34 -42.41
CA ASP A 221 8.74 -6.51 -43.58
C ASP A 221 8.22 -5.81 -44.85
N ASN A 222 7.02 -5.18 -44.73
CA ASN A 222 6.37 -4.37 -45.77
C ASN A 222 6.18 -5.14 -47.09
N ASP A 223 5.83 -6.44 -47.00
CA ASP A 223 5.51 -7.26 -48.17
C ASP A 223 4.04 -7.11 -48.60
N GLY A 224 3.21 -6.43 -47.76
CA GLY A 224 1.79 -6.15 -47.98
C GLY A 224 0.87 -7.21 -47.37
N VAL A 225 1.40 -8.13 -46.59
CA VAL A 225 0.66 -9.01 -45.65
C VAL A 225 0.87 -8.48 -44.27
N LEU A 226 -0.21 -8.27 -43.50
CA LEU A 226 -0.07 -7.88 -42.09
C LEU A 226 0.56 -9.01 -41.33
N THR A 227 1.46 -8.71 -40.40
CA THR A 227 2.16 -9.66 -39.50
C THR A 227 1.20 -10.64 -38.85
N ILE A 228 0.06 -10.16 -38.31
CA ILE A 228 -1.00 -11.02 -37.72
C ILE A 228 -1.49 -12.12 -38.67
N ASN A 229 -1.49 -11.87 -39.97
CA ASN A 229 -1.98 -12.81 -40.98
C ASN A 229 -0.89 -13.78 -41.47
N GLU A 230 0.30 -13.71 -40.95
CA GLU A 230 1.40 -14.62 -41.25
C GLU A 230 1.52 -15.76 -40.22
N ASP A 231 0.62 -15.81 -39.27
CA ASP A 231 0.37 -16.95 -38.36
C ASP A 231 -0.30 -18.11 -39.14
N ILE A 232 0.51 -18.87 -39.85
CA ILE A 232 0.04 -19.89 -40.79
C ILE A 232 -0.57 -21.09 -40.09
N ASP A 233 -0.08 -21.42 -38.90
CA ASP A 233 -0.61 -22.54 -38.12
C ASP A 233 -1.77 -22.14 -37.18
N GLN A 234 -2.10 -20.85 -37.11
CA GLN A 234 -3.21 -20.24 -36.39
C GLN A 234 -3.15 -20.47 -34.87
N ASN A 235 -1.96 -20.38 -34.31
CA ASN A 235 -1.71 -20.54 -32.90
C ASN A 235 -1.63 -19.21 -32.13
N LEU A 236 -1.87 -18.09 -32.80
CA LEU A 236 -1.73 -16.69 -32.33
C LEU A 236 -0.26 -16.34 -32.04
N ASN A 237 0.66 -16.79 -32.84
CA ASN A 237 2.08 -16.52 -32.71
C ASN A 237 2.80 -16.50 -34.06
N PRO A 238 2.70 -15.43 -34.83
CA PRO A 238 3.41 -15.32 -36.15
C PRO A 238 4.92 -15.55 -36.03
N ALA A 239 5.51 -15.29 -34.88
CA ALA A 239 6.95 -15.39 -34.67
C ALA A 239 7.52 -16.83 -34.78
N ASP A 240 6.71 -17.89 -34.69
CA ASP A 240 7.18 -19.26 -34.84
C ASP A 240 6.89 -19.87 -36.23
N ASP A 241 6.21 -19.15 -37.11
CA ASP A 241 5.97 -19.55 -38.51
C ASP A 241 7.16 -19.24 -39.41
N ILE A 242 7.84 -20.30 -39.83
CA ILE A 242 9.06 -20.23 -40.62
C ILE A 242 8.89 -21.08 -41.89
N ALA A 243 8.71 -20.46 -43.04
CA ALA A 243 8.53 -21.16 -44.32
C ALA A 243 9.75 -21.98 -44.76
N THR A 244 10.95 -21.48 -44.44
CA THR A 244 12.22 -22.13 -44.84
C THR A 244 12.95 -22.58 -43.58
N PRO A 245 13.25 -23.88 -43.37
CA PRO A 245 13.95 -24.35 -42.19
C PRO A 245 15.27 -23.63 -41.93
N GLY A 246 15.37 -22.91 -40.82
CA GLY A 246 16.53 -22.09 -40.42
C GLY A 246 16.58 -20.71 -41.10
N GLY A 247 15.50 -20.31 -41.75
CA GLY A 247 15.25 -18.94 -42.24
C GLY A 247 14.75 -18.00 -41.13
N LEU A 248 14.31 -16.83 -41.53
CA LEU A 248 13.59 -15.89 -40.66
C LEU A 248 12.16 -16.36 -40.44
N PRO A 249 11.48 -15.92 -39.36
CA PRO A 249 10.03 -15.93 -39.32
C PRO A 249 9.43 -15.26 -40.56
N ASN A 250 8.25 -15.70 -40.98
CA ASN A 250 7.60 -15.17 -42.19
C ASN A 250 7.43 -13.65 -42.11
N TYR A 251 6.98 -13.15 -41.01
CA TYR A 251 6.72 -11.72 -40.78
C TYR A 251 7.97 -10.80 -40.81
N LEU A 252 9.16 -11.38 -40.96
CA LEU A 252 10.43 -10.66 -41.14
C LEU A 252 11.09 -10.99 -42.48
N ASP A 253 10.43 -11.72 -43.36
CA ASP A 253 11.00 -12.18 -44.68
C ASP A 253 10.12 -11.70 -45.85
N PRO A 254 10.42 -10.54 -46.43
CA PRO A 254 9.60 -9.93 -47.47
C PRO A 254 9.48 -10.76 -48.77
N ASP A 255 10.16 -11.90 -48.85
CA ASP A 255 10.01 -12.86 -49.97
C ASP A 255 8.88 -13.89 -49.68
N ILE A 256 8.28 -13.89 -48.49
CA ILE A 256 7.23 -14.83 -48.05
C ILE A 256 5.91 -14.09 -47.87
N THR A 257 5.02 -14.20 -48.82
CA THR A 257 3.71 -13.53 -48.86
C THR A 257 2.54 -14.47 -48.59
N THR A 258 2.80 -15.58 -47.86
CA THR A 258 1.76 -16.54 -47.54
C THR A 258 0.95 -16.04 -46.35
N SER A 259 -0.37 -15.97 -46.46
CA SER A 259 -1.20 -15.41 -45.43
C SER A 259 -2.45 -16.26 -45.08
N VAL A 260 -2.91 -16.14 -43.87
CA VAL A 260 -4.18 -16.64 -43.34
C VAL A 260 -4.85 -15.53 -42.58
N VAL A 261 -6.14 -15.29 -42.77
CA VAL A 261 -6.85 -14.26 -42.04
C VAL A 261 -7.04 -14.69 -40.59
N ILE A 262 -6.49 -13.93 -39.65
CA ILE A 262 -6.63 -14.10 -38.22
C ILE A 262 -7.54 -12.98 -37.69
N GLU A 263 -8.58 -13.34 -36.93
CA GLU A 263 -9.52 -12.42 -36.28
C GLU A 263 -9.50 -12.60 -34.76
N ALA A 264 -8.44 -13.24 -34.25
CA ALA A 264 -8.29 -13.51 -32.81
C ALA A 264 -6.98 -12.92 -32.30
N TYR A 265 -7.03 -12.36 -31.11
CA TYR A 265 -5.91 -11.70 -30.46
C TYR A 265 -5.53 -12.42 -29.19
N LYS A 266 -4.28 -12.28 -28.76
CA LYS A 266 -3.82 -12.78 -27.45
C LYS A 266 -4.50 -12.04 -26.32
N GLU A 267 -4.69 -12.71 -25.17
CA GLU A 267 -5.01 -12.02 -23.93
C GLU A 267 -3.76 -11.31 -23.40
N HIS A 268 -3.89 -10.04 -23.06
CA HIS A 268 -2.81 -9.21 -22.52
C HIS A 268 -2.69 -9.37 -21.02
N LEU A 269 -1.47 -9.33 -20.53
CA LEU A 269 -1.16 -9.56 -19.12
C LEU A 269 -0.26 -8.45 -18.60
N TYR A 270 -0.63 -7.84 -17.49
CA TYR A 270 0.30 -7.01 -16.73
C TYR A 270 0.28 -7.30 -15.25
N ASN A 271 1.38 -7.06 -14.58
CA ASN A 271 1.47 -7.18 -13.13
C ASN A 271 1.28 -5.83 -12.46
N ARG A 272 0.46 -5.81 -11.42
CA ARG A 272 0.32 -4.68 -10.51
C ARG A 272 1.01 -5.02 -9.21
N THR A 273 1.99 -4.20 -8.82
CA THR A 273 2.63 -4.27 -7.50
C THR A 273 2.44 -2.93 -6.81
N SER A 274 1.95 -2.94 -5.58
CA SER A 274 1.74 -1.71 -4.81
C SER A 274 2.37 -1.81 -3.44
N ASP A 275 3.06 -0.75 -3.03
CA ASP A 275 3.51 -0.53 -1.67
C ASP A 275 2.56 0.42 -0.95
N GLY A 276 2.28 0.14 0.31
CA GLY A 276 1.33 0.91 1.10
C GLY A 276 1.99 1.57 2.32
N THR A 277 1.87 2.90 2.42
CA THR A 277 2.25 3.66 3.64
C THR A 277 0.99 4.13 4.34
N ILE A 278 0.90 3.89 5.66
CA ILE A 278 -0.26 4.26 6.47
C ILE A 278 0.14 5.28 7.52
N ILE A 279 -0.52 6.44 7.49
CA ILE A 279 -0.31 7.55 8.43
C ILE A 279 -1.65 7.96 9.01
N ILE A 280 -1.66 8.29 10.31
CA ILE A 280 -2.83 8.77 11.00
C ILE A 280 -2.54 10.16 11.55
N ASP A 281 -3.26 11.16 11.05
CA ASP A 281 -3.13 12.54 11.48
C ASP A 281 -4.18 12.89 12.54
N ASN A 282 -3.79 13.71 13.52
CA ASN A 282 -4.62 14.18 14.63
C ASN A 282 -5.32 13.03 15.38
N LEU A 283 -4.60 11.94 15.61
CA LEU A 283 -5.11 10.77 16.32
C LEU A 283 -5.41 11.14 17.78
N VAL A 284 -6.65 10.90 18.17
CA VAL A 284 -7.10 11.05 19.55
C VAL A 284 -7.50 9.69 20.10
N LEU A 285 -6.70 9.17 21.02
CA LEU A 285 -6.93 7.90 21.72
C LEU A 285 -7.57 8.19 23.08
N VAL A 286 -8.69 7.56 23.38
CA VAL A 286 -9.47 7.79 24.60
C VAL A 286 -9.63 6.49 25.36
N SER A 287 -9.30 6.51 26.66
CA SER A 287 -9.67 5.49 27.64
C SER A 287 -10.75 6.02 28.60
N THR A 288 -11.13 5.23 29.58
CA THR A 288 -12.09 5.66 30.61
C THR A 288 -11.56 6.77 31.52
N GLN A 289 -10.26 6.99 31.58
CA GLN A 289 -9.61 7.87 32.57
C GLN A 289 -8.79 8.99 31.91
N GLU A 290 -8.30 8.80 30.68
CA GLU A 290 -7.40 9.75 30.05
C GLU A 290 -7.54 9.78 28.53
N GLN A 291 -6.93 10.80 27.93
CA GLN A 291 -6.89 11.04 26.50
C GLN A 291 -5.46 11.31 26.07
N ILE A 292 -5.05 10.71 24.96
CA ILE A 292 -3.75 10.89 24.32
C ILE A 292 -3.99 11.50 22.96
N ILE A 293 -3.27 12.58 22.63
CA ILE A 293 -3.36 13.26 21.34
C ILE A 293 -2.01 13.14 20.64
N ILE A 294 -2.03 12.63 19.42
CA ILE A 294 -0.84 12.46 18.59
C ILE A 294 -1.10 13.22 17.29
N GLU A 295 -0.27 14.21 16.97
CA GLU A 295 -0.43 15.06 15.80
C GLU A 295 -0.30 14.24 14.50
N THR A 296 0.72 13.39 14.41
CA THR A 296 0.94 12.48 13.29
C THR A 296 1.52 11.17 13.81
N TYR A 297 0.86 10.08 13.51
CA TYR A 297 1.29 8.74 13.86
C TYR A 297 1.55 7.92 12.60
N PRO A 298 2.82 7.60 12.26
CA PRO A 298 3.14 6.68 11.18
C PRO A 298 2.85 5.25 11.63
N LEU A 299 1.74 4.68 11.17
CA LEU A 299 1.41 3.30 11.51
C LEU A 299 2.42 2.34 10.87
N GLY A 300 2.88 2.62 9.64
CA GLY A 300 3.96 1.87 9.01
C GLY A 300 3.82 1.72 7.51
N ILE A 301 4.69 0.87 6.96
CA ILE A 301 4.76 0.53 5.54
C ILE A 301 4.52 -0.97 5.40
N ILE A 302 3.81 -1.36 4.35
CA ILE A 302 3.71 -2.75 3.87
C ILE A 302 4.19 -2.75 2.43
N GLU A 303 5.31 -3.42 2.19
CA GLU A 303 5.80 -3.67 0.84
C GLU A 303 4.95 -4.74 0.18
N GLN A 304 4.71 -4.59 -1.12
CA GLN A 304 3.92 -5.51 -1.95
C GLN A 304 2.55 -5.86 -1.32
N ILE A 305 1.86 -4.85 -0.78
CA ILE A 305 0.52 -5.00 -0.22
C ILE A 305 -0.49 -5.52 -1.25
N ARG A 306 -0.23 -5.21 -2.53
CA ARG A 306 -0.82 -5.82 -3.71
C ARG A 306 0.29 -6.40 -4.56
N ASN A 307 0.04 -7.60 -5.09
CA ASN A 307 0.87 -8.24 -6.09
C ASN A 307 -0.06 -9.20 -6.86
N GLU A 308 -0.52 -8.75 -8.01
CA GLU A 308 -1.54 -9.44 -8.78
C GLU A 308 -1.26 -9.30 -10.29
N THR A 309 -1.57 -10.36 -11.04
CA THR A 309 -1.57 -10.32 -12.50
C THR A 309 -2.97 -9.99 -12.99
N ILE A 310 -3.09 -8.99 -13.82
CA ILE A 310 -4.32 -8.56 -14.47
C ILE A 310 -4.32 -9.12 -15.88
N VAL A 311 -5.46 -9.66 -16.30
CA VAL A 311 -5.68 -10.17 -17.65
C VAL A 311 -6.64 -9.24 -18.33
N LEU A 312 -6.26 -8.74 -19.49
CA LEU A 312 -7.09 -7.91 -20.36
C LEU A 312 -7.36 -8.64 -21.67
N THR A 313 -8.50 -8.41 -22.27
CA THR A 313 -8.84 -8.93 -23.60
C THR A 313 -8.93 -7.75 -24.54
N PRO A 314 -8.14 -7.71 -25.62
CA PRO A 314 -8.23 -6.67 -26.64
C PRO A 314 -9.66 -6.51 -27.20
N GLU A 315 -10.11 -5.28 -27.41
CA GLU A 315 -11.43 -4.95 -27.95
C GLU A 315 -11.29 -4.10 -29.23
N PHE A 316 -11.26 -4.73 -30.41
CA PHE A 316 -11.13 -4.07 -31.73
C PHE A 316 -12.46 -3.74 -32.39
#